data_72e81e59db91daf3a8a1e5a0143f48b6
#
_entry.id   72e81e59db91daf3a8a1e5a0143f48b6
#
_cell.length_a   1.000
_cell.length_b   1.000
_cell.length_c   1.000
_cell.angle_alpha   90.00
_cell.angle_beta   90.00
_cell.angle_gamma   90.00
#
_symmetry.space_group_name_H-M   'P 1'
#
loop_
_entity.id
_entity.type
_entity.pdbx_description
1 polymer ?
#
loop_
_entity_poly.entity_id
_entity_poly.type
_entity_poly.pdbx_seq_one_letter_code
_entity_poly.pdbx_strand_id
1 'polypeptide(L)'
;MADKSMEHDKKVLHSMGYAQELSRRMSGFSNFAISFSIICILAGGITAFPFAFSATGGAGIGIGWLVGGVFALIVSFAMGQIASSYPTAGGLYHWSSILGGRAWGWVTAWFNLLGLVFVISSVDAGVFQLFRDLVLKGVFHMDVSGAAWQATAGLPGMIWLAGVGVIIISHAALNHFGISLTTKLTDLSGYVIFAVAISLTLALLAFAPVAHLDFSRLWTFTNFTGDAGGGVMPQAKSILYAFVVGLLLVTYTITGYDASAHTSEETHDAQINVPKGMWQAVFYSMIFGYFMVCSFVLAMPDVKEGAAQGWNVIYWMMSSSTMPSPLLDLLYVGIVFANYLCGLACVTSCSRMMYAFARDDGLPFSKALSSVSVERRVPTVSIWVSAALAFLSCLYGGAFIVLAAGCAVFLYISYVMPVAAGIFAEGKTWIQKGPFDLGALSKPIAVLAVLGGLVLAWVGFQPPNQLVGYLVVGLSVFLIILWFASERTRFQGVPEGDRIKERQKMIADIEKKYND
;
A
#
# COMPACT_ATOMS: atom_id res chain seq x y z
N MET A 1 26.80 17.01 -11.83
CA MET A 1 25.62 17.28 -10.99
C MET A 1 25.25 16.07 -10.14
N ALA A 2 25.24 14.84 -10.66
CA ALA A 2 24.93 13.61 -9.90
C ALA A 2 25.84 13.39 -8.67
N ASP A 3 27.16 13.64 -8.78
CA ASP A 3 28.09 13.49 -7.67
C ASP A 3 27.81 14.44 -6.50
N LYS A 4 27.44 15.71 -6.79
CA LYS A 4 27.11 16.68 -5.73
C LYS A 4 25.81 16.36 -5.02
N SER A 5 24.82 15.80 -5.74
CA SER A 5 23.56 15.35 -5.19
C SER A 5 23.78 14.15 -4.25
N MET A 6 24.54 13.16 -4.69
CA MET A 6 24.86 11.96 -3.87
C MET A 6 25.61 12.34 -2.59
N GLU A 7 26.56 13.27 -2.66
CA GLU A 7 27.29 13.77 -1.49
C GLU A 7 26.35 14.52 -0.52
N HIS A 8 25.40 15.30 -1.04
CA HIS A 8 24.39 15.99 -0.23
C HIS A 8 23.49 14.99 0.49
N ASP A 9 22.93 14.01 -0.23
CA ASP A 9 22.08 12.98 0.36
C ASP A 9 22.81 12.19 1.46
N LYS A 10 24.09 11.84 1.24
CA LYS A 10 24.92 11.20 2.27
C LYS A 10 25.09 12.09 3.50
N LYS A 11 25.37 13.38 3.32
CA LYS A 11 25.51 14.33 4.44
C LYS A 11 24.21 14.44 5.25
N VAL A 12 23.07 14.47 4.58
CA VAL A 12 21.75 14.48 5.24
C VAL A 12 21.57 13.21 6.07
N LEU A 13 21.86 12.02 5.51
CA LEU A 13 21.75 10.74 6.21
C LEU A 13 22.71 10.64 7.40
N HIS A 14 23.97 11.05 7.21
CA HIS A 14 25.00 11.09 8.27
C HIS A 14 24.62 12.05 9.40
N SER A 15 23.96 13.18 9.08
CA SER A 15 23.50 14.13 10.11
C SER A 15 22.45 13.50 11.04
N MET A 16 21.75 12.47 10.59
CA MET A 16 20.79 11.67 11.37
C MET A 16 21.44 10.46 12.06
N GLY A 17 22.75 10.25 11.91
CA GLY A 17 23.51 9.17 12.55
C GLY A 17 23.44 7.83 11.81
N TYR A 18 23.14 7.81 10.51
CA TYR A 18 23.07 6.60 9.70
C TYR A 18 24.11 6.56 8.58
N ALA A 19 24.68 5.37 8.35
CA ALA A 19 25.59 5.09 7.23
C ALA A 19 24.80 4.78 5.96
N GLN A 20 25.40 5.03 4.78
CA GLN A 20 24.83 4.67 3.49
C GLN A 20 25.12 3.18 3.18
N GLU A 21 24.33 2.28 3.75
CA GLU A 21 24.48 0.84 3.55
C GLU A 21 23.74 0.34 2.29
N LEU A 22 22.55 0.88 2.03
CA LEU A 22 21.75 0.56 0.85
C LEU A 22 22.32 1.27 -0.41
N SER A 23 22.09 0.68 -1.59
CA SER A 23 22.62 1.22 -2.85
C SER A 23 21.72 2.32 -3.41
N ARG A 24 22.18 3.56 -3.47
CA ARG A 24 21.43 4.72 -3.98
C ARG A 24 21.43 4.73 -5.51
N ARG A 25 20.38 4.19 -6.11
CA ARG A 25 20.23 4.02 -7.58
C ARG A 25 18.89 4.46 -8.14
N MET A 26 17.92 4.80 -7.30
CA MET A 26 16.59 5.18 -7.74
C MET A 26 16.55 6.64 -8.17
N SER A 27 16.05 6.90 -9.38
CA SER A 27 15.72 8.24 -9.87
C SER A 27 14.43 8.78 -9.19
N GLY A 28 14.09 10.04 -9.43
CA GLY A 28 12.80 10.57 -9.00
C GLY A 28 11.61 9.82 -9.64
N PHE A 29 11.73 9.37 -10.90
CA PHE A 29 10.72 8.54 -11.53
C PHE A 29 10.63 7.16 -10.86
N SER A 30 11.74 6.51 -10.56
CA SER A 30 11.76 5.21 -9.89
C SER A 30 11.14 5.27 -8.50
N ASN A 31 11.40 6.37 -7.76
CA ASN A 31 10.78 6.60 -6.45
C ASN A 31 9.26 6.87 -6.54
N PHE A 32 8.80 7.58 -7.57
CA PHE A 32 7.38 7.68 -7.90
C PHE A 32 6.81 6.30 -8.27
N ALA A 33 7.48 5.58 -9.17
CA ALA A 33 7.00 4.31 -9.73
C ALA A 33 6.81 3.24 -8.66
N ILE A 34 7.65 3.16 -7.62
CA ILE A 34 7.48 2.17 -6.54
C ILE A 34 6.18 2.41 -5.76
N SER A 35 5.87 3.65 -5.38
CA SER A 35 4.62 3.99 -4.72
C SER A 35 3.41 3.81 -5.65
N PHE A 36 3.53 4.23 -6.90
CA PHE A 36 2.48 4.04 -7.91
C PHE A 36 2.22 2.56 -8.20
N SER A 37 3.26 1.72 -8.15
CA SER A 37 3.16 0.27 -8.32
C SER A 37 2.43 -0.39 -7.14
N ILE A 38 2.63 0.06 -5.90
CA ILE A 38 1.92 -0.49 -4.73
C ILE A 38 0.47 -0.04 -4.73
N ILE A 39 0.19 1.23 -5.03
CA ILE A 39 -1.20 1.72 -5.18
C ILE A 39 -1.94 0.90 -6.22
N CYS A 40 -1.32 0.57 -7.33
CA CYS A 40 -1.83 -0.23 -8.44
C CYS A 40 -3.36 -0.20 -8.59
N ILE A 41 -3.87 0.80 -9.31
CA ILE A 41 -5.32 0.96 -9.51
C ILE A 41 -6.00 -0.27 -10.13
N LEU A 42 -5.23 -1.08 -10.89
CA LEU A 42 -5.68 -2.36 -11.44
C LEU A 42 -5.76 -3.47 -10.38
N ALA A 43 -5.06 -3.33 -9.24
CA ALA A 43 -5.18 -4.26 -8.13
C ALA A 43 -6.40 -3.92 -7.27
N GLY A 44 -6.30 -2.90 -6.44
CA GLY A 44 -7.37 -2.52 -5.51
C GLY A 44 -8.64 -2.06 -6.23
N GLY A 45 -8.52 -1.29 -7.32
CA GLY A 45 -9.65 -0.80 -8.10
C GLY A 45 -10.50 -1.91 -8.73
N ILE A 46 -9.92 -3.09 -8.98
CA ILE A 46 -10.64 -4.26 -9.50
C ILE A 46 -11.10 -5.16 -8.34
N THR A 47 -10.18 -5.56 -7.47
CA THR A 47 -10.46 -6.56 -6.43
C THR A 47 -11.38 -6.06 -5.31
N ALA A 48 -11.33 -4.75 -4.99
CA ALA A 48 -12.19 -4.15 -3.98
C ALA A 48 -13.41 -3.40 -4.56
N PHE A 49 -13.53 -3.29 -5.90
CA PHE A 49 -14.68 -2.66 -6.57
C PHE A 49 -16.03 -3.21 -6.07
N PRO A 50 -16.23 -4.55 -5.94
CA PRO A 50 -17.49 -5.11 -5.49
C PRO A 50 -17.96 -4.56 -4.16
N PHE A 51 -17.03 -4.23 -3.27
CA PHE A 51 -17.34 -3.75 -1.92
C PHE A 51 -18.01 -2.37 -1.94
N ALA A 52 -17.45 -1.38 -2.63
CA ALA A 52 -18.04 -0.05 -2.75
C ALA A 52 -19.30 -0.05 -3.61
N PHE A 53 -19.31 -0.86 -4.68
CA PHE A 53 -20.44 -0.97 -5.58
C PHE A 53 -21.66 -1.61 -4.88
N SER A 54 -21.46 -2.68 -4.10
CA SER A 54 -22.52 -3.26 -3.26
C SER A 54 -23.01 -2.31 -2.18
N ALA A 55 -22.14 -1.45 -1.66
CA ALA A 55 -22.49 -0.49 -0.62
C ALA A 55 -23.54 0.53 -1.11
N THR A 56 -23.30 1.20 -2.24
CA THR A 56 -24.13 2.33 -2.67
C THR A 56 -24.24 2.48 -4.19
N GLY A 57 -24.00 1.42 -4.93
CA GLY A 57 -24.10 1.43 -6.39
C GLY A 57 -23.07 2.34 -7.05
N GLY A 58 -23.44 2.95 -8.14
CA GLY A 58 -22.54 3.82 -8.90
C GLY A 58 -22.06 5.05 -8.16
N ALA A 59 -22.84 5.60 -7.22
CA ALA A 59 -22.41 6.73 -6.38
C ALA A 59 -21.25 6.35 -5.45
N GLY A 60 -21.19 5.10 -4.97
CA GLY A 60 -20.04 4.57 -4.22
C GLY A 60 -18.74 4.62 -5.01
N ILE A 61 -18.85 4.53 -6.33
CA ILE A 61 -17.72 4.61 -7.27
C ILE A 61 -17.45 6.06 -7.67
N GLY A 62 -18.43 6.75 -8.26
CA GLY A 62 -18.24 8.10 -8.82
C GLY A 62 -17.93 9.14 -7.75
N ILE A 63 -18.68 9.17 -6.65
CA ILE A 63 -18.45 10.12 -5.55
C ILE A 63 -17.40 9.57 -4.58
N GLY A 64 -17.54 8.28 -4.21
CA GLY A 64 -16.69 7.65 -3.22
C GLY A 64 -15.21 7.69 -3.59
N TRP A 65 -14.87 7.45 -4.87
CA TRP A 65 -13.48 7.52 -5.33
C TRP A 65 -12.87 8.91 -5.17
N LEU A 66 -13.62 9.96 -5.52
CA LEU A 66 -13.15 11.34 -5.35
C LEU A 66 -12.94 11.70 -3.88
N VAL A 67 -13.89 11.34 -3.01
CA VAL A 67 -13.80 11.61 -1.56
C VAL A 67 -12.58 10.90 -0.95
N GLY A 68 -12.42 9.61 -1.22
CA GLY A 68 -11.29 8.85 -0.69
C GLY A 68 -9.94 9.26 -1.31
N GLY A 69 -9.92 9.60 -2.61
CA GLY A 69 -8.72 10.08 -3.30
C GLY A 69 -8.23 11.44 -2.79
N VAL A 70 -9.15 12.38 -2.54
CA VAL A 70 -8.80 13.67 -1.92
C VAL A 70 -8.29 13.49 -0.49
N PHE A 71 -8.91 12.59 0.28
CA PHE A 71 -8.41 12.24 1.61
C PHE A 71 -6.98 11.68 1.56
N ALA A 72 -6.71 10.71 0.67
CA ALA A 72 -5.38 10.15 0.49
C ALA A 72 -4.35 11.22 0.08
N LEU A 73 -4.76 12.17 -0.78
CA LEU A 73 -3.91 13.28 -1.21
C LEU A 73 -3.56 14.22 -0.04
N ILE A 74 -4.54 14.54 0.82
CA ILE A 74 -4.32 15.32 2.05
C ILE A 74 -3.29 14.63 2.95
N VAL A 75 -3.44 13.32 3.18
CA VAL A 75 -2.49 12.54 3.99
C VAL A 75 -1.11 12.53 3.34
N SER A 76 -1.03 12.32 2.02
CA SER A 76 0.26 12.28 1.31
C SER A 76 1.02 13.62 1.35
N PHE A 77 0.33 14.75 1.30
CA PHE A 77 0.96 16.07 1.48
C PHE A 77 1.48 16.26 2.91
N ALA A 78 0.69 15.90 3.93
CA ALA A 78 1.12 16.00 5.32
C ALA A 78 2.36 15.13 5.60
N MET A 79 2.37 13.88 5.11
CA MET A 79 3.52 12.98 5.22
C MET A 79 4.71 13.46 4.39
N GLY A 80 4.47 13.95 3.16
CA GLY A 80 5.51 14.43 2.26
C GLY A 80 6.35 15.57 2.86
N GLN A 81 5.72 16.48 3.62
CA GLN A 81 6.42 17.55 4.32
C GLN A 81 7.39 17.00 5.38
N ILE A 82 6.99 15.93 6.09
CA ILE A 82 7.85 15.28 7.08
C ILE A 82 8.97 14.49 6.37
N ALA A 83 8.64 13.77 5.29
CA ALA A 83 9.59 13.03 4.46
C ALA A 83 10.69 13.92 3.89
N SER A 84 10.35 15.15 3.49
CA SER A 84 11.31 16.13 2.99
C SER A 84 12.31 16.57 4.06
N SER A 85 11.87 16.61 5.32
CA SER A 85 12.73 16.95 6.46
C SER A 85 13.65 15.79 6.88
N TYR A 86 13.12 14.54 6.82
CA TYR A 86 13.77 13.34 7.36
C TYR A 86 13.70 12.17 6.37
N PRO A 87 14.49 12.18 5.27
CA PRO A 87 14.44 11.15 4.23
C PRO A 87 15.27 9.92 4.63
N THR A 88 14.68 9.04 5.45
CA THR A 88 15.27 7.78 5.91
C THR A 88 14.39 6.57 5.55
N ALA A 89 14.99 5.39 5.38
CA ALA A 89 14.27 4.15 5.07
C ALA A 89 13.25 3.75 6.16
N GLY A 90 13.47 4.20 7.39
CA GLY A 90 12.53 4.04 8.50
C GLY A 90 11.21 4.81 8.31
N GLY A 91 11.19 5.84 7.46
CA GLY A 91 9.99 6.59 7.13
C GLY A 91 9.18 6.99 8.36
N LEU A 92 7.93 6.54 8.39
CA LEU A 92 6.96 6.84 9.44
C LEU A 92 7.43 6.53 10.87
N TYR A 93 8.13 5.41 11.03
CA TYR A 93 8.73 5.03 12.30
C TYR A 93 9.71 6.12 12.80
N HIS A 94 10.63 6.52 11.92
CA HIS A 94 11.65 7.50 12.22
C HIS A 94 11.04 8.88 12.49
N TRP A 95 10.09 9.30 11.66
CA TRP A 95 9.38 10.56 11.83
C TRP A 95 8.61 10.63 13.15
N SER A 96 7.88 9.54 13.47
CA SER A 96 7.14 9.43 14.73
C SER A 96 8.05 9.45 15.94
N SER A 97 9.24 8.85 15.85
CA SER A 97 10.23 8.88 16.94
C SER A 97 10.76 10.29 17.18
N ILE A 98 11.12 11.02 16.12
CA ILE A 98 11.66 12.39 16.23
C ILE A 98 10.58 13.37 16.71
N LEU A 99 9.36 13.28 16.16
CA LEU A 99 8.30 14.26 16.43
C LEU A 99 7.49 13.97 17.69
N GLY A 100 7.32 12.69 18.04
CA GLY A 100 6.48 12.23 19.15
C GLY A 100 7.20 11.43 20.24
N GLY A 101 8.50 11.22 20.07
CA GLY A 101 9.33 10.45 21.00
C GLY A 101 9.32 8.95 20.75
N ARG A 102 10.27 8.25 21.39
CA ARG A 102 10.60 6.84 21.10
C ARG A 102 9.43 5.86 21.25
N ALA A 103 8.56 6.06 22.25
CA ALA A 103 7.38 5.18 22.44
C ALA A 103 6.39 5.32 21.29
N TRP A 104 6.13 6.55 20.84
CA TRP A 104 5.25 6.84 19.72
C TRP A 104 5.78 6.25 18.42
N GLY A 105 7.10 6.41 18.18
CA GLY A 105 7.76 5.80 17.02
C GLY A 105 7.72 4.28 17.04
N TRP A 106 7.94 3.66 18.20
CA TRP A 106 7.91 2.20 18.34
C TRP A 106 6.52 1.63 18.04
N VAL A 107 5.46 2.24 18.55
CA VAL A 107 4.08 1.84 18.24
C VAL A 107 3.78 2.04 16.75
N THR A 108 4.16 3.21 16.17
CA THR A 108 4.01 3.47 14.74
C THR A 108 4.69 2.40 13.88
N ALA A 109 5.89 1.98 14.28
CA ALA A 109 6.64 0.94 13.57
C ALA A 109 5.88 -0.38 13.48
N TRP A 110 5.26 -0.82 14.56
CA TRP A 110 4.48 -2.05 14.60
C TRP A 110 3.20 -1.96 13.73
N PHE A 111 2.48 -0.84 13.80
CA PHE A 111 1.32 -0.63 12.93
C PHE A 111 1.71 -0.62 11.46
N ASN A 112 2.79 0.09 11.10
CA ASN A 112 3.27 0.15 9.74
C ASN A 112 3.75 -1.21 9.24
N LEU A 113 4.56 -1.92 10.02
CA LEU A 113 5.10 -3.23 9.65
C LEU A 113 3.99 -4.27 9.42
N LEU A 114 3.00 -4.34 10.31
CA LEU A 114 1.86 -5.26 10.14
C LEU A 114 0.99 -4.85 8.94
N GLY A 115 0.76 -3.55 8.74
CA GLY A 115 0.08 -3.06 7.55
C GLY A 115 0.80 -3.46 6.26
N LEU A 116 2.13 -3.35 6.22
CA LEU A 116 2.96 -3.76 5.08
C LEU A 116 2.97 -5.28 4.87
N VAL A 117 2.96 -6.08 5.92
CA VAL A 117 2.77 -7.55 5.81
C VAL A 117 1.40 -7.87 5.22
N PHE A 118 0.35 -7.19 5.68
CA PHE A 118 -1.01 -7.41 5.16
C PHE A 118 -1.17 -6.93 3.71
N VAL A 119 -0.43 -5.88 3.28
CA VAL A 119 -0.46 -5.48 1.87
C VAL A 119 0.17 -6.53 0.97
N ILE A 120 1.31 -7.12 1.34
CA ILE A 120 1.90 -8.22 0.57
C ILE A 120 0.88 -9.37 0.46
N SER A 121 0.32 -9.78 1.58
CA SER A 121 -0.61 -10.91 1.65
C SER A 121 -1.87 -10.68 0.81
N SER A 122 -2.50 -9.49 0.94
CA SER A 122 -3.74 -9.18 0.21
C SER A 122 -3.50 -8.99 -1.29
N VAL A 123 -2.39 -8.36 -1.68
CA VAL A 123 -2.05 -8.18 -3.09
C VAL A 123 -1.73 -9.53 -3.73
N ASP A 124 -0.91 -10.38 -3.11
CA ASP A 124 -0.51 -11.67 -3.71
C ASP A 124 -1.67 -12.67 -3.74
N ALA A 125 -2.56 -12.65 -2.74
CA ALA A 125 -3.84 -13.35 -2.79
C ALA A 125 -4.72 -12.85 -3.95
N GLY A 126 -4.78 -11.55 -4.15
CA GLY A 126 -5.48 -10.91 -5.28
C GLY A 126 -4.87 -11.27 -6.62
N VAL A 127 -3.53 -11.29 -6.75
CA VAL A 127 -2.83 -11.73 -7.97
C VAL A 127 -3.24 -13.15 -8.34
N PHE A 128 -3.22 -14.07 -7.38
CA PHE A 128 -3.63 -15.46 -7.66
C PHE A 128 -5.11 -15.55 -8.03
N GLN A 129 -5.98 -14.81 -7.33
CA GLN A 129 -7.41 -14.78 -7.66
C GLN A 129 -7.65 -14.26 -9.08
N LEU A 130 -7.02 -13.16 -9.47
CA LEU A 130 -7.14 -12.61 -10.83
C LEU A 130 -6.53 -13.54 -11.88
N PHE A 131 -5.39 -14.17 -11.58
CA PHE A 131 -4.79 -15.17 -12.46
C PHE A 131 -5.73 -16.35 -12.70
N ARG A 132 -6.34 -16.88 -11.63
CA ARG A 132 -7.33 -17.97 -11.69
C ARG A 132 -8.55 -17.56 -12.54
N ASP A 133 -9.12 -16.39 -12.25
CA ASP A 133 -10.42 -16.01 -12.82
C ASP A 133 -10.30 -15.41 -14.22
N LEU A 134 -9.27 -14.61 -14.48
CA LEU A 134 -9.08 -13.94 -15.78
C LEU A 134 -8.26 -14.81 -16.74
N VAL A 135 -7.17 -15.42 -16.29
CA VAL A 135 -6.27 -16.14 -17.20
C VAL A 135 -6.67 -17.61 -17.28
N LEU A 136 -6.73 -18.37 -16.18
CA LEU A 136 -7.04 -19.80 -16.26
C LEU A 136 -8.49 -20.04 -16.73
N LYS A 137 -9.44 -19.33 -16.15
CA LYS A 137 -10.85 -19.44 -16.55
C LYS A 137 -11.17 -18.65 -17.82
N GLY A 138 -10.72 -17.38 -17.91
CA GLY A 138 -11.08 -16.49 -19.01
C GLY A 138 -10.38 -16.84 -20.33
N VAL A 139 -9.03 -16.96 -20.30
CA VAL A 139 -8.22 -17.21 -21.52
C VAL A 139 -8.14 -18.71 -21.84
N PHE A 140 -7.81 -19.55 -20.83
CA PHE A 140 -7.60 -20.99 -21.06
C PHE A 140 -8.87 -21.85 -20.89
N HIS A 141 -10.00 -21.26 -20.50
CA HIS A 141 -11.29 -21.92 -20.31
C HIS A 141 -11.23 -23.14 -19.35
N MET A 142 -10.32 -23.09 -18.35
CA MET A 142 -10.17 -24.14 -17.36
C MET A 142 -11.30 -24.08 -16.32
N ASP A 143 -11.75 -25.25 -15.84
CA ASP A 143 -12.61 -25.31 -14.69
C ASP A 143 -11.81 -25.12 -13.38
N VAL A 144 -12.04 -23.99 -12.73
CA VAL A 144 -11.41 -23.60 -11.47
C VAL A 144 -12.43 -23.46 -10.32
N SER A 145 -13.61 -24.06 -10.46
CA SER A 145 -14.71 -23.97 -9.50
C SER A 145 -14.50 -24.81 -8.25
N GLY A 146 -13.61 -25.82 -8.30
CA GLY A 146 -13.35 -26.75 -7.21
C GLY A 146 -12.80 -26.05 -5.94
N ALA A 147 -13.14 -26.59 -4.76
CA ALA A 147 -12.73 -26.06 -3.46
C ALA A 147 -11.20 -25.89 -3.29
N ALA A 148 -10.40 -26.70 -3.98
CA ALA A 148 -8.95 -26.59 -3.97
C ALA A 148 -8.42 -25.25 -4.51
N TRP A 149 -9.20 -24.58 -5.39
CA TRP A 149 -8.87 -23.30 -6.01
C TRP A 149 -9.36 -22.08 -5.23
N GLN A 150 -10.10 -22.27 -4.14
CA GLN A 150 -10.82 -21.20 -3.46
C GLN A 150 -10.19 -20.86 -2.10
N ALA A 151 -10.22 -19.57 -1.76
CA ALA A 151 -9.99 -19.11 -0.39
C ALA A 151 -11.30 -19.22 0.42
N THR A 152 -11.63 -20.42 0.88
CA THR A 152 -12.86 -20.65 1.66
C THR A 152 -12.68 -20.24 3.12
N ALA A 153 -13.80 -20.04 3.84
CA ALA A 153 -13.77 -19.83 5.28
C ALA A 153 -13.13 -21.05 5.98
N GLY A 154 -12.11 -20.84 6.80
CA GLY A 154 -11.31 -21.90 7.41
C GLY A 154 -9.93 -22.04 6.74
N LEU A 155 -9.47 -23.26 6.43
CA LEU A 155 -8.22 -23.46 5.70
C LEU A 155 -8.44 -23.25 4.20
N PRO A 156 -7.53 -22.49 3.51
CA PRO A 156 -7.60 -22.29 2.07
C PRO A 156 -7.42 -23.61 1.30
N GLY A 157 -7.94 -23.64 0.07
CA GLY A 157 -7.68 -24.75 -0.85
C GLY A 157 -6.20 -24.91 -1.16
N MET A 158 -5.75 -26.14 -1.34
CA MET A 158 -4.31 -26.44 -1.52
C MET A 158 -3.72 -25.77 -2.76
N ILE A 159 -4.46 -25.72 -3.88
CA ILE A 159 -3.98 -25.08 -5.12
C ILE A 159 -3.90 -23.57 -4.93
N TRP A 160 -4.89 -22.98 -4.26
CA TRP A 160 -4.86 -21.55 -3.92
C TRP A 160 -3.65 -21.21 -3.07
N LEU A 161 -3.41 -21.97 -1.99
CA LEU A 161 -2.31 -21.72 -1.07
C LEU A 161 -0.95 -21.92 -1.75
N ALA A 162 -0.80 -22.98 -2.56
CA ALA A 162 0.42 -23.22 -3.34
C ALA A 162 0.68 -22.10 -4.35
N GLY A 163 -0.35 -21.63 -5.05
CA GLY A 163 -0.23 -20.53 -6.02
C GLY A 163 0.19 -19.22 -5.38
N VAL A 164 -0.45 -18.83 -4.28
CA VAL A 164 -0.06 -17.63 -3.50
C VAL A 164 1.37 -17.78 -2.97
N GLY A 165 1.73 -18.97 -2.47
CA GLY A 165 3.09 -19.26 -1.99
C GLY A 165 4.15 -19.10 -3.09
N VAL A 166 3.89 -19.59 -4.29
CA VAL A 166 4.80 -19.44 -5.45
C VAL A 166 4.96 -17.95 -5.80
N ILE A 167 3.88 -17.17 -5.81
CA ILE A 167 3.93 -15.73 -6.08
C ILE A 167 4.78 -15.02 -5.04
N ILE A 168 4.53 -15.22 -3.74
CA ILE A 168 5.29 -14.60 -2.64
C ILE A 168 6.78 -14.97 -2.72
N ILE A 169 7.10 -16.24 -2.94
CA ILE A 169 8.48 -16.71 -3.07
C ILE A 169 9.16 -16.06 -4.28
N SER A 170 8.47 -15.93 -5.42
CA SER A 170 9.02 -15.28 -6.61
C SER A 170 9.33 -13.80 -6.36
N HIS A 171 8.46 -13.07 -5.66
CA HIS A 171 8.69 -11.68 -5.28
C HIS A 171 9.88 -11.53 -4.31
N ALA A 172 9.99 -12.43 -3.33
CA ALA A 172 11.15 -12.45 -2.43
C ALA A 172 12.45 -12.73 -3.19
N ALA A 173 12.45 -13.71 -4.10
CA ALA A 173 13.59 -14.04 -4.92
C ALA A 173 14.03 -12.86 -5.81
N LEU A 174 13.10 -12.20 -6.50
CA LEU A 174 13.40 -11.01 -7.32
C LEU A 174 14.00 -9.88 -6.49
N ASN A 175 13.46 -9.61 -5.30
CA ASN A 175 14.02 -8.63 -4.36
C ASN A 175 15.41 -9.03 -3.84
N HIS A 176 15.65 -10.31 -3.65
CA HIS A 176 16.94 -10.84 -3.20
C HIS A 176 18.06 -10.61 -4.23
N PHE A 177 17.75 -10.60 -5.54
CA PHE A 177 18.75 -10.36 -6.60
C PHE A 177 19.25 -8.91 -6.67
N GLY A 178 18.67 -8.00 -5.94
CA GLY A 178 19.18 -6.64 -5.75
C GLY A 178 18.27 -5.53 -6.27
N ILE A 179 18.50 -4.33 -5.72
CA ILE A 179 17.65 -3.16 -6.01
C ILE A 179 17.66 -2.75 -7.48
N SER A 180 18.73 -3.00 -8.23
CA SER A 180 18.80 -2.63 -9.65
C SER A 180 17.76 -3.38 -10.50
N LEU A 181 17.53 -4.67 -10.23
CA LEU A 181 16.48 -5.44 -10.91
C LEU A 181 15.09 -4.97 -10.46
N THR A 182 14.90 -4.84 -9.15
CA THR A 182 13.63 -4.40 -8.58
C THR A 182 13.23 -3.03 -9.09
N THR A 183 14.15 -2.06 -9.15
CA THR A 183 13.90 -0.71 -9.70
C THR A 183 13.45 -0.78 -11.16
N LYS A 184 14.12 -1.56 -12.01
CA LYS A 184 13.72 -1.71 -13.42
C LYS A 184 12.32 -2.31 -13.57
N LEU A 185 11.98 -3.29 -12.73
CA LEU A 185 10.65 -3.92 -12.74
C LEU A 185 9.57 -2.98 -12.20
N THR A 186 9.86 -2.17 -11.20
CA THR A 186 8.91 -1.16 -10.70
C THR A 186 8.75 0.01 -11.67
N ASP A 187 9.81 0.44 -12.36
CA ASP A 187 9.73 1.42 -13.45
C ASP A 187 8.84 0.89 -14.59
N LEU A 188 9.04 -0.38 -15.00
CA LEU A 188 8.17 -1.05 -15.97
C LEU A 188 6.73 -1.12 -15.47
N SER A 189 6.51 -1.44 -14.19
CA SER A 189 5.18 -1.47 -13.58
C SER A 189 4.45 -0.14 -13.74
N GLY A 190 5.11 0.99 -13.51
CA GLY A 190 4.53 2.30 -13.70
C GLY A 190 3.95 2.49 -15.11
N TYR A 191 4.72 2.13 -16.16
CA TYR A 191 4.25 2.19 -17.55
C TYR A 191 3.14 1.18 -17.84
N VAL A 192 3.26 -0.05 -17.34
CA VAL A 192 2.25 -1.12 -17.57
C VAL A 192 0.92 -0.74 -16.94
N ILE A 193 0.91 -0.22 -15.71
CA ILE A 193 -0.31 0.21 -15.02
C ILE A 193 -1.02 1.30 -15.84
N PHE A 194 -0.30 2.33 -16.32
CA PHE A 194 -0.90 3.36 -17.17
C PHE A 194 -1.44 2.77 -18.47
N ALA A 195 -0.64 1.98 -19.18
CA ALA A 195 -1.02 1.42 -20.46
C ALA A 195 -2.26 0.52 -20.34
N VAL A 196 -2.28 -0.40 -19.36
CA VAL A 196 -3.39 -1.33 -19.16
C VAL A 196 -4.64 -0.61 -18.64
N ALA A 197 -4.51 0.32 -17.69
CA ALA A 197 -5.66 1.06 -17.17
C ALA A 197 -6.33 1.93 -18.25
N ILE A 198 -5.55 2.65 -19.05
CA ILE A 198 -6.06 3.46 -20.17
C ILE A 198 -6.71 2.58 -21.21
N SER A 199 -6.02 1.49 -21.63
CA SER A 199 -6.54 0.57 -22.64
C SER A 199 -7.84 -0.10 -22.17
N LEU A 200 -7.89 -0.55 -20.90
CA LEU A 200 -9.08 -1.14 -20.29
C LEU A 200 -10.25 -0.14 -20.26
N THR A 201 -10.00 1.10 -19.83
CA THR A 201 -11.00 2.17 -19.78
C THR A 201 -11.57 2.43 -21.17
N LEU A 202 -10.72 2.65 -22.16
CA LEU A 202 -11.14 2.93 -23.53
C LEU A 202 -11.87 1.75 -24.16
N ALA A 203 -11.36 0.53 -23.96
CA ALA A 203 -11.98 -0.67 -24.50
C ALA A 203 -13.37 -0.92 -23.88
N LEU A 204 -13.52 -0.77 -22.56
CA LEU A 204 -14.82 -0.91 -21.91
C LEU A 204 -15.85 0.09 -22.42
N LEU A 205 -15.46 1.35 -22.59
CA LEU A 205 -16.36 2.38 -23.11
C LEU A 205 -16.69 2.18 -24.60
N ALA A 206 -15.73 1.73 -25.39
CA ALA A 206 -15.93 1.51 -26.84
C ALA A 206 -16.75 0.25 -27.15
N PHE A 207 -16.62 -0.80 -26.32
CA PHE A 207 -17.26 -2.10 -26.52
C PHE A 207 -18.32 -2.40 -25.45
N ALA A 208 -18.86 -1.34 -24.81
CA ALA A 208 -19.96 -1.50 -23.86
C ALA A 208 -21.19 -2.09 -24.54
N PRO A 209 -21.85 -3.11 -23.97
CA PRO A 209 -23.06 -3.72 -24.53
C PRO A 209 -24.32 -2.89 -24.24
N VAL A 210 -24.22 -1.55 -24.34
CA VAL A 210 -25.29 -0.59 -24.06
C VAL A 210 -25.42 0.38 -25.22
N ALA A 211 -26.66 0.81 -25.52
CA ALA A 211 -26.90 1.74 -26.63
C ALA A 211 -26.31 3.14 -26.38
N HIS A 212 -26.30 3.58 -25.13
CA HIS A 212 -25.65 4.83 -24.69
C HIS A 212 -25.15 4.71 -23.27
N LEU A 213 -24.08 5.47 -22.97
CA LEU A 213 -23.51 5.56 -21.64
C LEU A 213 -24.38 6.48 -20.77
N ASP A 214 -24.92 5.94 -19.71
CA ASP A 214 -25.73 6.67 -18.73
C ASP A 214 -24.86 7.18 -17.58
N PHE A 215 -24.40 8.41 -17.67
CA PHE A 215 -23.56 9.05 -16.64
C PHE A 215 -24.31 9.29 -15.32
N SER A 216 -25.66 9.30 -15.31
CA SER A 216 -26.42 9.45 -14.07
C SER A 216 -26.16 8.30 -13.08
N ARG A 217 -25.78 7.13 -13.59
CA ARG A 217 -25.39 5.95 -12.78
C ARG A 217 -24.28 6.28 -11.77
N LEU A 218 -23.32 7.17 -12.12
CA LEU A 218 -22.17 7.52 -11.27
C LEU A 218 -22.56 8.38 -10.05
N TRP A 219 -23.77 8.96 -10.06
CA TRP A 219 -24.24 9.87 -9.02
C TRP A 219 -25.46 9.31 -8.29
N THR A 220 -26.02 8.20 -8.77
CA THR A 220 -27.21 7.58 -8.21
C THR A 220 -26.83 6.64 -7.06
N PHE A 221 -27.35 6.95 -5.88
CA PHE A 221 -27.22 6.12 -4.70
C PHE A 221 -28.23 4.97 -4.75
N THR A 222 -27.74 3.73 -4.77
CA THR A 222 -28.58 2.53 -4.69
C THR A 222 -28.01 1.59 -3.64
N ASN A 223 -28.78 1.27 -2.63
CA ASN A 223 -28.37 0.33 -1.59
C ASN A 223 -28.49 -1.11 -2.12
N PHE A 224 -27.34 -1.73 -2.41
CA PHE A 224 -27.23 -3.14 -2.78
C PHE A 224 -26.67 -4.01 -1.64
N THR A 225 -26.64 -3.52 -0.40
CA THR A 225 -26.15 -4.32 0.73
C THR A 225 -27.02 -5.56 0.97
N GLY A 226 -26.45 -6.63 1.50
CA GLY A 226 -27.11 -7.92 1.66
C GLY A 226 -27.20 -8.72 0.36
N ASP A 227 -28.26 -9.46 0.17
CA ASP A 227 -28.45 -10.38 -0.97
C ASP A 227 -28.49 -9.65 -2.31
N ALA A 228 -28.98 -8.42 -2.36
CA ALA A 228 -29.05 -7.62 -3.57
C ALA A 228 -27.67 -7.35 -4.20
N GLY A 229 -26.61 -7.35 -3.41
CA GLY A 229 -25.22 -7.22 -3.83
C GLY A 229 -24.42 -8.51 -3.73
N GLY A 230 -25.07 -9.67 -3.83
CA GLY A 230 -24.41 -10.97 -3.76
C GLY A 230 -23.72 -11.26 -2.42
N GLY A 231 -24.19 -10.64 -1.34
CA GLY A 231 -23.66 -10.85 0.01
C GLY A 231 -22.26 -10.25 0.27
N VAL A 232 -21.75 -9.40 -0.63
CA VAL A 232 -20.41 -8.77 -0.48
C VAL A 232 -20.37 -7.90 0.76
N MET A 233 -21.41 -7.12 1.01
CA MET A 233 -21.55 -6.28 2.19
C MET A 233 -22.79 -6.71 2.99
N PRO A 234 -22.69 -6.85 4.33
CA PRO A 234 -23.85 -7.14 5.16
C PRO A 234 -24.97 -6.11 5.00
N GLN A 235 -26.22 -6.54 5.16
CA GLN A 235 -27.38 -5.66 5.02
C GLN A 235 -27.27 -4.41 5.90
N ALA A 236 -27.33 -3.25 5.30
CA ALA A 236 -27.31 -1.95 5.98
C ALA A 236 -28.58 -1.16 5.67
N LYS A 237 -29.23 -0.61 6.71
CA LYS A 237 -30.44 0.23 6.54
C LYS A 237 -30.11 1.65 6.10
N SER A 238 -28.99 2.21 6.58
CA SER A 238 -28.58 3.58 6.26
C SER A 238 -27.64 3.58 5.06
N ILE A 239 -28.02 4.31 4.02
CA ILE A 239 -27.21 4.47 2.81
C ILE A 239 -25.94 5.30 3.10
N LEU A 240 -26.03 6.28 4.00
CA LEU A 240 -24.87 7.07 4.41
C LEU A 240 -23.83 6.20 5.15
N TYR A 241 -24.29 5.33 6.05
CA TYR A 241 -23.43 4.35 6.72
C TYR A 241 -22.77 3.43 5.70
N ALA A 242 -23.54 2.84 4.78
CA ALA A 242 -23.01 1.99 3.72
C ALA A 242 -21.99 2.72 2.86
N PHE A 243 -22.24 3.98 2.51
CA PHE A 243 -21.32 4.83 1.75
C PHE A 243 -19.98 5.02 2.48
N VAL A 244 -20.02 5.42 3.77
CA VAL A 244 -18.79 5.66 4.55
C VAL A 244 -17.98 4.36 4.70
N VAL A 245 -18.63 3.23 4.95
CA VAL A 245 -17.94 1.92 5.00
C VAL A 245 -17.41 1.53 3.63
N GLY A 246 -18.15 1.83 2.55
CA GLY A 246 -17.74 1.60 1.16
C GLY A 246 -16.51 2.38 0.71
N LEU A 247 -16.17 3.50 1.38
CA LEU A 247 -14.92 4.24 1.11
C LEU A 247 -13.65 3.40 1.31
N LEU A 248 -13.77 2.25 1.95
CA LEU A 248 -12.66 1.30 2.11
C LEU A 248 -12.06 0.86 0.75
N LEU A 249 -12.86 0.79 -0.33
CA LEU A 249 -12.35 0.53 -1.69
C LEU A 249 -11.21 1.49 -2.04
N VAL A 250 -11.48 2.79 -1.92
CA VAL A 250 -10.52 3.82 -2.36
C VAL A 250 -9.33 3.88 -1.42
N THR A 251 -9.59 3.82 -0.11
CA THR A 251 -8.53 3.89 0.90
C THR A 251 -7.64 2.66 0.87
N TYR A 252 -8.16 1.46 0.56
CA TYR A 252 -7.34 0.28 0.30
C TYR A 252 -6.54 0.44 -0.98
N THR A 253 -7.18 0.88 -2.07
CA THR A 253 -6.51 1.02 -3.37
C THR A 253 -5.41 2.07 -3.31
N ILE A 254 -5.71 3.28 -2.76
CA ILE A 254 -4.75 4.39 -2.68
C ILE A 254 -4.04 4.35 -1.32
N THR A 255 -3.26 3.28 -1.10
CA THR A 255 -2.37 3.10 0.05
C THR A 255 -1.02 2.57 -0.41
N GLY A 256 0.00 2.59 0.45
CA GLY A 256 1.34 2.13 0.11
C GLY A 256 2.23 3.21 -0.55
N TYR A 257 1.79 4.47 -0.61
CA TYR A 257 2.63 5.57 -1.11
C TYR A 257 3.78 5.95 -0.15
N ASP A 258 3.82 5.40 1.04
CA ASP A 258 4.96 5.41 1.96
C ASP A 258 6.17 4.61 1.46
N ALA A 259 5.99 3.76 0.44
CA ALA A 259 7.10 3.05 -0.22
C ALA A 259 8.19 4.00 -0.75
N SER A 260 7.81 5.18 -1.23
CA SER A 260 8.75 6.24 -1.58
C SER A 260 9.64 6.63 -0.40
N ALA A 261 9.08 6.69 0.81
CA ALA A 261 9.84 6.98 2.03
C ALA A 261 10.72 5.80 2.44
N HIS A 262 10.22 4.57 2.39
CA HIS A 262 11.00 3.38 2.74
C HIS A 262 12.18 3.13 1.79
N THR A 263 12.14 3.68 0.58
CA THR A 263 13.24 3.64 -0.39
C THR A 263 14.06 4.94 -0.47
N SER A 264 13.90 5.85 0.49
CA SER A 264 14.57 7.16 0.49
C SER A 264 16.10 7.06 0.51
N GLU A 265 16.68 6.09 1.22
CA GLU A 265 18.13 5.85 1.26
C GLU A 265 18.67 5.26 -0.05
N GLU A 266 17.79 4.77 -0.93
CA GLU A 266 18.10 4.25 -2.27
C GLU A 266 17.79 5.29 -3.38
N THR A 267 17.22 6.46 -3.03
CA THR A 267 16.75 7.51 -3.96
C THR A 267 17.71 8.71 -4.00
N HIS A 268 18.01 9.20 -5.20
CA HIS A 268 18.77 10.44 -5.41
C HIS A 268 17.91 11.67 -5.11
N ASP A 269 18.52 12.73 -4.56
CA ASP A 269 17.84 13.97 -4.15
C ASP A 269 16.61 13.69 -3.28
N ALA A 270 16.78 12.83 -2.26
CA ALA A 270 15.69 12.23 -1.50
C ALA A 270 14.76 13.27 -0.85
N GLN A 271 15.29 14.41 -0.36
CA GLN A 271 14.46 15.48 0.23
C GLN A 271 13.45 16.08 -0.75
N ILE A 272 13.68 15.98 -2.05
CA ILE A 272 12.81 16.52 -3.11
C ILE A 272 12.00 15.39 -3.74
N ASN A 273 12.67 14.28 -4.12
CA ASN A 273 12.05 13.22 -4.92
C ASN A 273 11.11 12.34 -4.09
N VAL A 274 11.38 12.11 -2.80
CA VAL A 274 10.51 11.28 -1.95
C VAL A 274 9.14 11.92 -1.75
N PRO A 275 9.00 13.16 -1.23
CA PRO A 275 7.69 13.77 -1.09
C PRO A 275 6.97 13.89 -2.44
N LYS A 276 7.71 14.21 -3.52
CA LYS A 276 7.15 14.29 -4.87
C LYS A 276 6.63 12.94 -5.35
N GLY A 277 7.38 11.86 -5.14
CA GLY A 277 6.96 10.48 -5.45
C GLY A 277 5.68 10.10 -4.73
N MET A 278 5.59 10.40 -3.44
CA MET A 278 4.40 10.11 -2.62
C MET A 278 3.14 10.78 -3.15
N TRP A 279 3.11 12.12 -3.23
CA TRP A 279 1.87 12.81 -3.62
C TRP A 279 1.52 12.63 -5.10
N GLN A 280 2.52 12.52 -6.00
CA GLN A 280 2.26 12.24 -7.42
C GLN A 280 1.67 10.85 -7.63
N ALA A 281 2.15 9.82 -6.91
CA ALA A 281 1.59 8.49 -6.98
C ALA A 281 0.10 8.50 -6.59
N VAL A 282 -0.26 9.20 -5.52
CA VAL A 282 -1.67 9.38 -5.12
C VAL A 282 -2.47 10.15 -6.17
N PHE A 283 -1.95 11.29 -6.65
CA PHE A 283 -2.64 12.16 -7.60
C PHE A 283 -2.96 11.46 -8.93
N TYR A 284 -1.96 10.81 -9.54
CA TYR A 284 -2.17 10.10 -10.79
C TYR A 284 -3.08 8.88 -10.60
N SER A 285 -2.97 8.16 -9.49
CA SER A 285 -3.87 7.05 -9.17
C SER A 285 -5.30 7.52 -8.96
N MET A 286 -5.50 8.67 -8.30
CA MET A 286 -6.82 9.28 -8.15
C MET A 286 -7.46 9.58 -9.51
N ILE A 287 -6.72 10.18 -10.44
CA ILE A 287 -7.26 10.57 -11.75
C ILE A 287 -7.49 9.36 -12.65
N PHE A 288 -6.45 8.57 -12.93
CA PHE A 288 -6.57 7.44 -13.87
C PHE A 288 -7.44 6.32 -13.30
N GLY A 289 -7.36 6.08 -11.98
CA GLY A 289 -8.24 5.15 -11.30
C GLY A 289 -9.71 5.57 -11.36
N TYR A 290 -9.99 6.87 -11.23
CA TYR A 290 -11.35 7.40 -11.36
C TYR A 290 -11.98 7.06 -12.71
N PHE A 291 -11.29 7.39 -13.80
CA PHE A 291 -11.81 7.08 -15.14
C PHE A 291 -12.00 5.57 -15.34
N MET A 292 -11.07 4.76 -14.83
CA MET A 292 -11.14 3.32 -14.95
C MET A 292 -12.35 2.75 -14.16
N VAL A 293 -12.50 3.06 -12.88
CA VAL A 293 -13.61 2.50 -12.10
C VAL A 293 -14.98 3.04 -12.54
N CYS A 294 -15.04 4.30 -13.00
CA CYS A 294 -16.25 4.84 -13.61
C CYS A 294 -16.63 4.11 -14.90
N SER A 295 -15.64 3.73 -15.74
CA SER A 295 -15.92 2.94 -16.95
C SER A 295 -16.55 1.58 -16.64
N PHE A 296 -16.23 0.96 -15.49
CA PHE A 296 -16.86 -0.29 -15.06
C PHE A 296 -18.37 -0.11 -14.85
N VAL A 297 -18.78 0.96 -14.18
CA VAL A 297 -20.22 1.26 -13.96
C VAL A 297 -20.93 1.60 -15.25
N LEU A 298 -20.28 2.39 -16.13
CA LEU A 298 -20.88 2.86 -17.38
C LEU A 298 -21.01 1.74 -18.41
N ALA A 299 -20.08 0.78 -18.43
CA ALA A 299 -20.07 -0.33 -19.37
C ALA A 299 -20.97 -1.50 -18.93
N MET A 300 -21.50 -1.52 -17.70
CA MET A 300 -22.40 -2.58 -17.26
C MET A 300 -23.70 -2.59 -18.07
N PRO A 301 -24.14 -3.77 -18.57
CA PRO A 301 -25.45 -3.90 -19.20
C PRO A 301 -26.57 -3.46 -18.26
N ASP A 302 -26.64 -4.06 -17.08
CA ASP A 302 -27.57 -3.71 -16.02
C ASP A 302 -26.86 -3.62 -14.65
N VAL A 303 -27.14 -2.53 -13.93
CA VAL A 303 -26.49 -2.22 -12.64
C VAL A 303 -26.94 -3.18 -11.52
N LYS A 304 -28.23 -3.62 -11.54
CA LYS A 304 -28.78 -4.55 -10.55
C LYS A 304 -28.25 -5.96 -10.78
N GLU A 305 -28.23 -6.40 -12.03
CA GLU A 305 -27.63 -7.67 -12.41
C GLU A 305 -26.14 -7.71 -12.04
N GLY A 306 -25.41 -6.63 -12.33
CA GLY A 306 -24.02 -6.48 -11.95
C GLY A 306 -23.80 -6.58 -10.43
N ALA A 307 -24.64 -5.91 -9.64
CA ALA A 307 -24.57 -5.99 -8.18
C ALA A 307 -24.80 -7.43 -7.67
N ALA A 308 -25.78 -8.14 -8.22
CA ALA A 308 -26.09 -9.52 -7.86
C ALA A 308 -24.94 -10.51 -8.14
N GLN A 309 -23.97 -10.17 -9.03
CA GLN A 309 -22.77 -10.98 -9.27
C GLN A 309 -21.80 -10.99 -8.08
N GLY A 310 -21.96 -10.06 -7.13
CA GLY A 310 -21.09 -9.98 -5.96
C GLY A 310 -19.61 -9.84 -6.36
N TRP A 311 -18.76 -10.73 -5.83
CA TRP A 311 -17.31 -10.72 -6.12
C TRP A 311 -16.95 -11.02 -7.58
N ASN A 312 -17.86 -11.57 -8.39
CA ASN A 312 -17.63 -11.88 -9.80
C ASN A 312 -17.98 -10.71 -10.75
N VAL A 313 -18.45 -9.57 -10.24
CA VAL A 313 -19.00 -8.47 -11.06
C VAL A 313 -18.04 -8.00 -12.16
N ILE A 314 -16.74 -7.91 -11.89
CA ILE A 314 -15.75 -7.46 -12.88
C ILE A 314 -15.58 -8.48 -14.01
N TYR A 315 -15.44 -9.78 -13.65
CA TYR A 315 -15.37 -10.83 -14.67
C TYR A 315 -16.64 -10.87 -15.52
N TRP A 316 -17.83 -10.82 -14.88
CA TRP A 316 -19.12 -10.81 -15.55
C TRP A 316 -19.23 -9.59 -16.50
N MET A 317 -18.92 -8.41 -16.03
CA MET A 317 -18.96 -7.17 -16.83
C MET A 317 -18.03 -7.25 -18.05
N MET A 318 -16.78 -7.68 -17.87
CA MET A 318 -15.82 -7.80 -18.96
C MET A 318 -16.23 -8.88 -19.98
N SER A 319 -16.71 -10.04 -19.50
CA SER A 319 -17.18 -11.14 -20.39
C SER A 319 -18.49 -10.82 -21.11
N SER A 320 -19.30 -9.89 -20.58
CA SER A 320 -20.53 -9.40 -21.22
C SER A 320 -20.26 -8.31 -22.26
N SER A 321 -19.05 -7.78 -22.34
CA SER A 321 -18.69 -6.77 -23.34
C SER A 321 -18.66 -7.34 -24.75
N THR A 322 -18.77 -6.48 -25.75
CA THR A 322 -18.64 -6.86 -27.18
C THR A 322 -17.20 -6.81 -27.69
N MET A 323 -16.22 -6.84 -26.78
CA MET A 323 -14.80 -6.84 -27.13
C MET A 323 -14.40 -8.06 -27.95
N PRO A 324 -13.55 -7.90 -28.97
CA PRO A 324 -12.91 -9.04 -29.64
C PRO A 324 -12.10 -9.87 -28.64
N SER A 325 -12.21 -11.21 -28.70
CA SER A 325 -11.53 -12.10 -27.74
C SER A 325 -10.03 -11.83 -27.59
N PRO A 326 -9.24 -11.57 -28.66
CA PRO A 326 -7.81 -11.30 -28.48
C PRO A 326 -7.52 -10.03 -27.66
N LEU A 327 -8.38 -9.01 -27.75
CA LEU A 327 -8.25 -7.79 -26.94
C LEU A 327 -8.59 -8.07 -25.48
N LEU A 328 -9.67 -8.81 -25.24
CA LEU A 328 -10.10 -9.21 -23.89
C LEU A 328 -9.02 -10.05 -23.20
N ASP A 329 -8.46 -11.04 -23.88
CA ASP A 329 -7.39 -11.89 -23.38
C ASP A 329 -6.13 -11.10 -23.06
N LEU A 330 -5.74 -10.16 -23.92
CA LEU A 330 -4.60 -9.26 -23.69
C LEU A 330 -4.80 -8.40 -22.43
N LEU A 331 -6.02 -7.87 -22.24
CA LEU A 331 -6.36 -7.08 -21.05
C LEU A 331 -6.35 -7.95 -19.79
N TYR A 332 -6.85 -9.17 -19.84
CA TYR A 332 -6.81 -10.11 -18.71
C TYR A 332 -5.36 -10.38 -18.28
N VAL A 333 -4.48 -10.71 -19.23
CA VAL A 333 -3.06 -10.95 -18.95
C VAL A 333 -2.38 -9.67 -18.44
N GLY A 334 -2.68 -8.52 -19.05
CA GLY A 334 -2.14 -7.21 -18.64
C GLY A 334 -2.50 -6.84 -17.20
N ILE A 335 -3.76 -7.07 -16.78
CA ILE A 335 -4.23 -6.85 -15.42
C ILE A 335 -3.44 -7.71 -14.44
N VAL A 336 -3.31 -9.01 -14.70
CA VAL A 336 -2.59 -9.94 -13.83
C VAL A 336 -1.11 -9.58 -13.75
N PHE A 337 -0.49 -9.22 -14.85
CA PHE A 337 0.92 -8.82 -14.88
C PHE A 337 1.18 -7.53 -14.10
N ALA A 338 0.32 -6.51 -14.22
CA ALA A 338 0.41 -5.29 -13.41
C ALA A 338 0.28 -5.58 -11.92
N ASN A 339 -0.66 -6.45 -11.54
CA ASN A 339 -0.84 -6.88 -10.16
C ASN A 339 0.36 -7.65 -9.61
N TYR A 340 0.99 -8.51 -10.41
CA TYR A 340 2.20 -9.22 -10.03
C TYR A 340 3.34 -8.24 -9.71
N LEU A 341 3.55 -7.22 -10.55
CA LEU A 341 4.55 -6.19 -10.28
C LEU A 341 4.23 -5.32 -9.05
N CYS A 342 2.94 -5.17 -8.71
CA CYS A 342 2.51 -4.55 -7.45
C CYS A 342 3.03 -5.32 -6.22
N GLY A 343 2.81 -6.64 -6.16
CA GLY A 343 3.29 -7.49 -5.06
C GLY A 343 4.82 -7.45 -4.90
N LEU A 344 5.55 -7.37 -6.01
CA LEU A 344 7.01 -7.18 -5.99
C LEU A 344 7.40 -5.90 -5.22
N ALA A 345 6.75 -4.78 -5.51
CA ALA A 345 7.00 -3.50 -4.85
C ALA A 345 6.61 -3.52 -3.36
N CYS A 346 5.55 -4.26 -3.00
CA CYS A 346 5.13 -4.43 -1.61
C CYS A 346 6.22 -5.11 -0.76
N VAL A 347 6.85 -6.17 -1.27
CA VAL A 347 7.98 -6.84 -0.58
C VAL A 347 9.18 -5.90 -0.45
N THR A 348 9.45 -5.06 -1.46
CA THR A 348 10.51 -4.04 -1.39
C THR A 348 10.26 -3.10 -0.21
N SER A 349 9.09 -2.49 -0.12
CA SER A 349 8.72 -1.54 0.93
C SER A 349 8.80 -2.17 2.32
N CYS A 350 8.15 -3.32 2.53
CA CYS A 350 8.11 -4.01 3.81
C CYS A 350 9.51 -4.38 4.32
N SER A 351 10.35 -4.92 3.45
CA SER A 351 11.70 -5.33 3.84
C SER A 351 12.61 -4.16 4.24
N ARG A 352 12.46 -2.97 3.62
CA ARG A 352 13.22 -1.77 3.99
C ARG A 352 12.75 -1.21 5.33
N MET A 353 11.44 -1.18 5.55
CA MET A 353 10.87 -0.78 6.83
C MET A 353 11.32 -1.71 7.97
N MET A 354 11.24 -3.02 7.75
CA MET A 354 11.71 -4.03 8.72
C MET A 354 13.20 -3.87 9.03
N TYR A 355 14.04 -3.70 7.99
CA TYR A 355 15.46 -3.41 8.13
C TYR A 355 15.72 -2.16 8.98
N ALA A 356 15.05 -1.05 8.67
CA ALA A 356 15.28 0.21 9.35
C ALA A 356 14.86 0.14 10.84
N PHE A 357 13.75 -0.52 11.15
CA PHE A 357 13.31 -0.71 12.52
C PHE A 357 14.22 -1.67 13.30
N ALA A 358 14.73 -2.71 12.65
CA ALA A 358 15.73 -3.61 13.22
C ALA A 358 17.08 -2.92 13.44
N ARG A 359 17.50 -2.00 12.55
CA ARG A 359 18.76 -1.23 12.68
C ARG A 359 18.82 -0.43 13.98
N ASP A 360 17.68 -0.05 14.51
CA ASP A 360 17.55 0.67 15.78
C ASP A 360 17.12 -0.23 16.96
N ASP A 361 17.33 -1.54 16.83
CA ASP A 361 17.01 -2.57 17.83
C ASP A 361 15.52 -2.67 18.21
N GLY A 362 14.62 -2.27 17.29
CA GLY A 362 13.17 -2.26 17.50
C GLY A 362 12.49 -3.63 17.44
N LEU A 363 13.14 -4.63 16.83
CA LEU A 363 12.60 -5.97 16.59
C LEU A 363 13.35 -7.05 17.37
N PRO A 364 12.71 -8.21 17.63
CA PRO A 364 13.43 -9.42 17.96
C PRO A 364 14.39 -9.79 16.82
N PHE A 365 15.56 -10.36 17.14
CA PHE A 365 16.60 -10.74 16.15
C PHE A 365 17.10 -9.57 15.30
N SER A 366 17.10 -8.36 15.82
CA SER A 366 17.47 -7.12 15.14
C SER A 366 18.81 -7.22 14.36
N LYS A 367 19.84 -7.86 14.93
CA LYS A 367 21.14 -8.06 14.25
C LYS A 367 21.04 -8.84 12.92
N ALA A 368 20.16 -9.83 12.85
CA ALA A 368 19.94 -10.59 11.63
C ALA A 368 19.09 -9.79 10.62
N LEU A 369 18.00 -9.18 11.11
CA LEU A 369 17.06 -8.40 10.27
C LEU A 369 17.68 -7.12 9.71
N SER A 370 18.62 -6.50 10.43
CA SER A 370 19.36 -5.31 9.96
C SER A 370 20.59 -5.64 9.11
N SER A 371 20.84 -6.92 8.81
CA SER A 371 21.98 -7.29 7.98
C SER A 371 21.73 -6.97 6.50
N VAL A 372 22.70 -6.30 5.87
CA VAL A 372 22.70 -5.98 4.43
C VAL A 372 23.74 -6.81 3.72
N SER A 373 23.38 -7.43 2.61
CA SER A 373 24.30 -8.17 1.75
C SER A 373 25.38 -7.24 1.18
N VAL A 374 26.64 -7.59 1.33
CA VAL A 374 27.77 -6.79 0.80
C VAL A 374 27.72 -6.71 -0.71
N GLU A 375 27.46 -7.82 -1.40
CA GLU A 375 27.45 -7.90 -2.87
C GLU A 375 26.24 -7.18 -3.49
N ARG A 376 25.04 -7.38 -2.91
CA ARG A 376 23.76 -6.93 -3.49
C ARG A 376 23.23 -5.65 -2.86
N ARG A 377 23.72 -5.30 -1.69
CA ARG A 377 23.31 -4.13 -0.90
C ARG A 377 21.80 -4.06 -0.65
N VAL A 378 21.21 -5.22 -0.29
CA VAL A 378 19.81 -5.39 0.09
C VAL A 378 19.69 -6.14 1.42
N PRO A 379 18.62 -5.90 2.21
CA PRO A 379 18.40 -6.55 3.50
C PRO A 379 17.79 -7.94 3.31
N THR A 380 18.63 -8.94 2.94
CA THR A 380 18.19 -10.27 2.52
C THR A 380 17.35 -11.00 3.55
N VAL A 381 17.71 -10.95 4.83
CA VAL A 381 16.94 -11.60 5.90
C VAL A 381 15.56 -10.97 6.03
N SER A 382 15.48 -9.63 6.03
CA SER A 382 14.20 -8.91 6.10
C SER A 382 13.29 -9.20 4.90
N ILE A 383 13.85 -9.40 3.68
CA ILE A 383 13.08 -9.80 2.50
C ILE A 383 12.37 -11.15 2.75
N TRP A 384 13.12 -12.18 3.15
CA TRP A 384 12.56 -13.51 3.35
C TRP A 384 11.64 -13.61 4.56
N VAL A 385 11.91 -12.88 5.64
CA VAL A 385 11.03 -12.82 6.81
C VAL A 385 9.72 -12.10 6.47
N SER A 386 9.76 -11.01 5.71
CA SER A 386 8.54 -10.32 5.23
C SER A 386 7.67 -11.27 4.39
N ALA A 387 8.29 -12.02 3.47
CA ALA A 387 7.60 -13.03 2.65
C ALA A 387 6.99 -14.16 3.49
N ALA A 388 7.73 -14.67 4.47
CA ALA A 388 7.25 -15.72 5.36
C ALA A 388 6.05 -15.25 6.20
N LEU A 389 6.11 -14.05 6.79
CA LEU A 389 5.01 -13.47 7.55
C LEU A 389 3.78 -13.24 6.68
N ALA A 390 3.97 -12.77 5.44
CA ALA A 390 2.89 -12.59 4.49
C ALA A 390 2.22 -13.92 4.12
N PHE A 391 3.01 -14.97 3.85
CA PHE A 391 2.47 -16.30 3.58
C PHE A 391 1.69 -16.87 4.77
N LEU A 392 2.23 -16.74 5.99
CA LEU A 392 1.54 -17.17 7.21
C LEU A 392 0.20 -16.46 7.40
N SER A 393 0.12 -15.18 7.04
CA SER A 393 -1.15 -14.43 7.10
C SER A 393 -2.20 -14.98 6.13
N CYS A 394 -1.79 -15.61 5.01
CA CYS A 394 -2.68 -16.22 4.04
C CYS A 394 -3.23 -17.59 4.46
N LEU A 395 -2.77 -18.18 5.57
CA LEU A 395 -3.28 -19.47 6.07
C LEU A 395 -4.72 -19.36 6.62
N TYR A 396 -5.20 -18.16 6.87
CA TYR A 396 -6.59 -17.93 7.25
C TYR A 396 -7.47 -17.79 5.99
N GLY A 397 -8.41 -18.68 5.79
CA GLY A 397 -9.18 -18.83 4.55
C GLY A 397 -10.16 -17.70 4.20
N GLY A 398 -10.52 -16.83 5.11
CA GLY A 398 -11.24 -15.57 4.83
C GLY A 398 -10.30 -14.39 4.58
N ALA A 399 -9.02 -14.68 4.32
CA ALA A 399 -7.92 -13.75 4.46
C ALA A 399 -8.05 -12.49 3.60
N PHE A 400 -8.48 -12.59 2.34
CA PHE A 400 -8.42 -11.43 1.43
C PHE A 400 -9.14 -10.19 1.99
N ILE A 401 -10.40 -10.33 2.43
CA ILE A 401 -11.19 -9.19 2.93
C ILE A 401 -10.55 -8.62 4.21
N VAL A 402 -10.18 -9.50 5.14
CA VAL A 402 -9.58 -9.10 6.42
C VAL A 402 -8.19 -8.50 6.21
N LEU A 403 -7.39 -9.06 5.31
CA LEU A 403 -6.04 -8.55 5.01
C LEU A 403 -6.11 -7.22 4.26
N ALA A 404 -7.02 -7.06 3.30
CA ALA A 404 -7.20 -5.81 2.56
C ALA A 404 -7.72 -4.69 3.47
N ALA A 405 -8.76 -4.95 4.26
CA ALA A 405 -9.26 -3.99 5.24
C ALA A 405 -8.22 -3.70 6.33
N GLY A 406 -7.54 -4.73 6.81
CA GLY A 406 -6.45 -4.62 7.78
C GLY A 406 -5.30 -3.79 7.24
N CYS A 407 -4.84 -4.04 6.02
CA CYS A 407 -3.83 -3.25 5.34
C CYS A 407 -4.19 -1.76 5.37
N ALA A 408 -5.39 -1.39 4.89
CA ALA A 408 -5.82 0.00 4.86
C ALA A 408 -5.84 0.62 6.27
N VAL A 409 -6.47 -0.04 7.24
CA VAL A 409 -6.62 0.50 8.60
C VAL A 409 -5.26 0.63 9.30
N PHE A 410 -4.42 -0.39 9.27
CA PHE A 410 -3.11 -0.37 9.96
C PHE A 410 -2.16 0.64 9.32
N LEU A 411 -2.11 0.71 7.98
CA LEU A 411 -1.26 1.69 7.30
C LEU A 411 -1.73 3.12 7.56
N TYR A 412 -3.03 3.43 7.42
CA TYR A 412 -3.49 4.79 7.68
C TYR A 412 -3.36 5.20 9.15
N ILE A 413 -3.51 4.29 10.12
CA ILE A 413 -3.15 4.58 11.51
C ILE A 413 -1.67 4.97 11.58
N SER A 414 -0.78 4.19 10.98
CA SER A 414 0.65 4.49 10.97
C SER A 414 0.99 5.79 10.24
N TYR A 415 0.24 6.16 9.18
CA TYR A 415 0.42 7.40 8.42
C TYR A 415 0.06 8.64 9.23
N VAL A 416 -1.04 8.59 9.95
CA VAL A 416 -1.49 9.75 10.73
C VAL A 416 -0.76 9.92 12.05
N MET A 417 -0.08 8.89 12.57
CA MET A 417 0.66 8.99 13.82
C MET A 417 1.82 10.01 13.77
N PRO A 418 2.74 10.01 12.79
CA PRO A 418 3.77 11.05 12.67
C PRO A 418 3.16 12.41 12.34
N VAL A 419 2.06 12.46 11.58
CA VAL A 419 1.36 13.70 11.26
C VAL A 419 0.76 14.32 12.51
N ALA A 420 0.13 13.53 13.38
CA ALA A 420 -0.41 13.98 14.66
C ALA A 420 0.69 14.52 15.58
N ALA A 421 1.81 13.81 15.68
CA ALA A 421 2.98 14.28 16.43
C ALA A 421 3.52 15.61 15.86
N GLY A 422 3.55 15.73 14.52
CA GLY A 422 3.98 16.92 13.82
C GLY A 422 3.17 18.18 14.17
N ILE A 423 1.86 18.06 14.38
CA ILE A 423 1.00 19.20 14.79
C ILE A 423 1.53 19.86 16.08
N PHE A 424 1.98 19.06 17.03
CA PHE A 424 2.48 19.54 18.33
C PHE A 424 3.97 19.92 18.31
N ALA A 425 4.76 19.29 17.44
CA ALA A 425 6.19 19.52 17.28
C ALA A 425 6.51 20.76 16.44
N GLU A 426 5.66 21.12 15.49
CA GLU A 426 5.88 22.22 14.54
C GLU A 426 6.02 23.56 15.24
N GLY A 427 7.14 24.24 14.97
CA GLY A 427 7.51 25.52 15.59
C GLY A 427 8.10 25.39 16.99
N LYS A 428 8.31 24.17 17.52
CA LYS A 428 8.97 23.89 18.80
C LYS A 428 10.22 23.05 18.62
N THR A 429 10.05 21.75 18.36
CA THR A 429 11.11 20.77 18.12
C THR A 429 11.36 20.54 16.63
N TRP A 430 10.33 20.71 15.79
CA TRP A 430 10.42 20.67 14.34
C TRP A 430 10.45 22.10 13.77
N ILE A 431 11.64 22.70 13.76
CA ILE A 431 11.89 24.08 13.32
C ILE A 431 12.37 24.08 11.87
N GLN A 432 13.32 23.20 11.53
CA GLN A 432 13.87 23.10 10.18
C GLN A 432 13.04 22.16 9.34
N LYS A 433 12.45 22.70 8.28
CA LYS A 433 11.70 21.93 7.29
C LYS A 433 12.55 21.68 6.06
N GLY A 434 12.21 20.59 5.33
CA GLY A 434 12.83 20.30 4.05
C GLY A 434 12.35 21.22 2.93
N PRO A 435 12.86 21.02 1.70
CA PRO A 435 12.45 21.82 0.53
C PRO A 435 10.95 21.75 0.20
N PHE A 436 10.26 20.67 0.57
CA PHE A 436 8.81 20.54 0.43
C PHE A 436 8.14 20.97 1.73
N ASP A 437 7.68 22.22 1.77
CA ASP A 437 7.01 22.83 2.92
C ASP A 437 5.62 23.39 2.51
N LEU A 438 4.61 23.03 3.27
CA LEU A 438 3.22 23.47 3.06
C LEU A 438 2.94 24.87 3.65
N GLY A 439 3.92 25.46 4.33
CA GLY A 439 3.78 26.79 4.93
C GLY A 439 2.57 26.89 5.87
N ALA A 440 1.70 27.90 5.65
CA ALA A 440 0.51 28.13 6.47
C ALA A 440 -0.53 26.98 6.40
N LEU A 441 -0.49 26.14 5.36
CA LEU A 441 -1.40 25.01 5.19
C LEU A 441 -0.94 23.75 5.96
N SER A 442 0.26 23.75 6.53
CA SER A 442 0.83 22.58 7.25
C SER A 442 -0.12 22.04 8.32
N LYS A 443 -0.52 22.87 9.30
CA LYS A 443 -1.40 22.43 10.39
C LYS A 443 -2.83 22.12 9.94
N PRO A 444 -3.50 22.93 9.10
CA PRO A 444 -4.82 22.57 8.58
C PRO A 444 -4.85 21.23 7.86
N ILE A 445 -3.89 20.97 6.98
CA ILE A 445 -3.76 19.70 6.25
C ILE A 445 -3.50 18.54 7.20
N ALA A 446 -2.60 18.73 8.19
CA ALA A 446 -2.32 17.71 9.19
C ALA A 446 -3.56 17.36 10.04
N VAL A 447 -4.34 18.36 10.47
CA VAL A 447 -5.59 18.14 11.23
C VAL A 447 -6.61 17.35 10.39
N LEU A 448 -6.82 17.74 9.12
CA LEU A 448 -7.71 17.01 8.22
C LEU A 448 -7.26 15.56 7.98
N ALA A 449 -5.96 15.34 7.83
CA ALA A 449 -5.39 13.99 7.69
C ALA A 449 -5.68 13.12 8.92
N VAL A 450 -5.49 13.67 10.13
CA VAL A 450 -5.75 12.95 11.39
C VAL A 450 -7.24 12.66 11.56
N LEU A 451 -8.11 13.62 11.31
CA LEU A 451 -9.57 13.43 11.41
C LEU A 451 -10.07 12.34 10.44
N GLY A 452 -9.61 12.38 9.18
CA GLY A 452 -9.95 11.34 8.20
C GLY A 452 -9.39 9.96 8.58
N GLY A 453 -8.18 9.90 9.14
CA GLY A 453 -7.61 8.67 9.68
C GLY A 453 -8.41 8.08 10.84
N LEU A 454 -8.99 8.91 11.72
CA LEU A 454 -9.88 8.45 12.79
C LEU A 454 -11.21 7.88 12.21
N VAL A 455 -11.76 8.50 11.16
CA VAL A 455 -12.93 7.96 10.47
C VAL A 455 -12.62 6.60 9.86
N LEU A 456 -11.47 6.45 9.20
CA LEU A 456 -11.06 5.16 8.61
C LEU A 456 -10.80 4.10 9.69
N ALA A 457 -10.17 4.46 10.81
CA ALA A 457 -10.04 3.55 11.94
C ALA A 457 -11.42 3.07 12.42
N TRP A 458 -12.39 3.99 12.53
CA TRP A 458 -13.77 3.63 12.87
C TRP A 458 -14.41 2.66 11.86
N VAL A 459 -14.17 2.84 10.56
CA VAL A 459 -14.62 1.90 9.51
C VAL A 459 -14.10 0.48 9.76
N GLY A 460 -12.87 0.34 10.25
CA GLY A 460 -12.29 -0.94 10.61
C GLY A 460 -13.04 -1.69 11.74
N PHE A 461 -13.87 -1.01 12.52
CA PHE A 461 -14.72 -1.63 13.54
C PHE A 461 -16.13 -1.98 13.04
N GLN A 462 -16.47 -1.60 11.81
CA GLN A 462 -17.81 -1.82 11.26
C GLN A 462 -17.89 -3.16 10.50
N PRO A 463 -19.08 -3.84 10.47
CA PRO A 463 -19.27 -4.98 9.61
C PRO A 463 -19.01 -4.65 8.12
N PRO A 464 -18.34 -5.54 7.37
CA PRO A 464 -17.80 -6.87 7.75
C PRO A 464 -16.40 -6.84 8.36
N ASN A 465 -15.82 -5.67 8.68
CA ASN A 465 -14.41 -5.49 9.03
C ASN A 465 -14.12 -5.65 10.53
N GLN A 466 -15.08 -6.07 11.37
CA GLN A 466 -14.95 -6.12 12.84
C GLN A 466 -13.70 -6.85 13.33
N LEU A 467 -13.27 -7.89 12.61
CA LEU A 467 -12.04 -8.61 12.96
C LEU A 467 -10.81 -7.72 12.92
N VAL A 468 -10.78 -6.76 11.99
CA VAL A 468 -9.69 -5.75 11.90
C VAL A 468 -9.71 -4.87 13.14
N GLY A 469 -10.88 -4.42 13.58
CA GLY A 469 -11.02 -3.66 14.82
C GLY A 469 -10.50 -4.43 16.03
N TYR A 470 -10.84 -5.72 16.16
CA TYR A 470 -10.31 -6.57 17.24
C TYR A 470 -8.78 -6.73 17.15
N LEU A 471 -8.22 -6.86 15.95
CA LEU A 471 -6.77 -6.90 15.75
C LEU A 471 -6.09 -5.58 16.15
N VAL A 472 -6.67 -4.44 15.82
CA VAL A 472 -6.15 -3.11 16.22
C VAL A 472 -6.14 -2.97 17.75
N VAL A 473 -7.24 -3.33 18.42
CA VAL A 473 -7.33 -3.28 19.89
C VAL A 473 -6.35 -4.29 20.52
N GLY A 474 -6.36 -5.53 20.05
CA GLY A 474 -5.47 -6.59 20.56
C GLY A 474 -4.01 -6.22 20.42
N LEU A 475 -3.60 -5.71 19.24
CA LEU A 475 -2.25 -5.21 19.03
C LEU A 475 -1.93 -4.05 19.96
N SER A 476 -2.82 -3.06 20.07
CA SER A 476 -2.59 -1.90 20.95
C SER A 476 -2.36 -2.31 22.41
N VAL A 477 -3.21 -3.20 22.94
CA VAL A 477 -3.06 -3.74 24.30
C VAL A 477 -1.75 -4.52 24.43
N PHE A 478 -1.45 -5.40 23.47
CA PHE A 478 -0.20 -6.16 23.46
C PHE A 478 1.03 -5.24 23.47
N LEU A 479 1.04 -4.22 22.60
CA LEU A 479 2.14 -3.25 22.54
C LEU A 479 2.30 -2.44 23.82
N ILE A 480 1.20 -2.03 24.45
CA ILE A 480 1.24 -1.34 25.76
C ILE A 480 1.88 -2.24 26.81
N ILE A 481 1.43 -3.49 26.92
CA ILE A 481 1.99 -4.45 27.89
C ILE A 481 3.48 -4.66 27.61
N LEU A 482 3.85 -4.93 26.36
CA LEU A 482 5.24 -5.18 25.98
C LEU A 482 6.14 -3.98 26.22
N TRP A 483 5.63 -2.76 25.95
CA TRP A 483 6.35 -1.52 26.24
C TRP A 483 6.73 -1.40 27.71
N PHE A 484 5.78 -1.59 28.62
CA PHE A 484 6.04 -1.47 30.05
C PHE A 484 6.79 -2.67 30.63
N ALA A 485 6.64 -3.86 30.05
CA ALA A 485 7.32 -5.07 30.51
C ALA A 485 8.81 -5.10 30.15
N SER A 486 9.18 -4.66 28.96
CA SER A 486 10.57 -4.80 28.46
C SER A 486 11.06 -3.63 27.59
N GLU A 487 10.25 -3.16 26.62
CA GLU A 487 10.74 -2.30 25.55
C GLU A 487 11.12 -0.89 26.03
N ARG A 488 10.46 -0.39 27.04
CA ARG A 488 10.78 0.91 27.64
C ARG A 488 12.25 1.01 28.11
N THR A 489 12.85 -0.09 28.52
CA THR A 489 14.25 -0.14 28.95
C THR A 489 15.20 -0.59 27.84
N ARG A 490 14.75 -1.48 26.97
CA ARG A 490 15.55 -2.06 25.89
C ARG A 490 15.64 -1.16 24.66
N PHE A 491 14.52 -0.67 24.17
CA PHE A 491 14.45 0.09 22.94
C PHE A 491 14.90 1.54 23.14
N GLN A 492 15.97 1.91 22.48
CA GLN A 492 16.57 3.24 22.60
C GLN A 492 16.02 4.25 21.58
N GLY A 493 15.28 3.80 20.56
CA GLY A 493 14.77 4.63 19.49
C GLY A 493 15.84 5.08 18.50
N VAL A 494 15.44 5.99 17.62
CA VAL A 494 16.35 6.61 16.64
C VAL A 494 17.50 7.34 17.34
N PRO A 495 18.66 7.52 16.67
CA PRO A 495 19.77 8.29 17.24
C PRO A 495 19.36 9.73 17.55
N GLU A 496 19.66 10.20 18.76
CA GLU A 496 19.41 11.56 19.22
C GLU A 496 20.60 12.10 20.02
N GLY A 497 20.86 13.39 19.93
CA GLY A 497 21.88 14.07 20.74
C GLY A 497 23.28 13.46 20.59
N ASP A 498 23.90 13.04 21.70
CA ASP A 498 25.25 12.48 21.68
C ASP A 498 25.34 11.12 21.00
N ARG A 499 24.25 10.34 20.92
CA ARG A 499 24.20 9.07 20.15
C ARG A 499 24.41 9.29 18.64
N ILE A 500 23.97 10.43 18.08
CA ILE A 500 24.28 10.78 16.70
C ILE A 500 25.78 10.89 16.52
N LYS A 501 26.47 11.62 17.44
CA LYS A 501 27.94 11.80 17.39
C LYS A 501 28.69 10.46 17.55
N GLU A 502 28.21 9.57 18.42
CA GLU A 502 28.78 8.24 18.58
C GLU A 502 28.65 7.40 17.32
N ARG A 503 27.43 7.36 16.71
CA ARG A 503 27.22 6.66 15.45
C ARG A 503 28.01 7.26 14.30
N GLN A 504 28.13 8.58 14.24
CA GLN A 504 28.95 9.27 13.21
C GLN A 504 30.40 8.81 13.21
N LYS A 505 31.00 8.48 14.36
CA LYS A 505 32.36 7.94 14.44
C LYS A 505 32.50 6.56 13.78
N MET A 506 31.43 5.79 13.72
CA MET A 506 31.42 4.42 13.15
C MET A 506 31.01 4.41 11.66
N ILE A 507 30.44 5.50 11.13
CA ILE A 507 29.90 5.54 9.76
C ILE A 507 30.98 5.17 8.72
N ALA A 508 32.16 5.74 8.82
CA ALA A 508 33.25 5.47 7.88
C ALA A 508 33.67 3.99 7.86
N ASP A 509 33.68 3.33 9.03
CA ASP A 509 34.02 1.91 9.14
C ASP A 509 32.90 1.01 8.58
N ILE A 510 31.63 1.41 8.77
CA ILE A 510 30.48 0.70 8.21
C ILE A 510 30.50 0.82 6.68
N GLU A 511 30.64 2.03 6.15
CA GLU A 511 30.62 2.28 4.69
C GLU A 511 31.81 1.64 3.97
N LYS A 512 32.98 1.51 4.63
CA LYS A 512 34.15 0.81 4.08
C LYS A 512 33.85 -0.63 3.68
N LYS A 513 32.87 -1.30 4.29
CA LYS A 513 32.46 -2.66 3.93
C LYS A 513 31.76 -2.71 2.56
N TYR A 514 31.23 -1.58 2.10
CA TYR A 514 30.43 -1.46 0.88
C TYR A 514 31.10 -0.63 -0.21
N ASN A 515 32.24 0.00 0.09
CA ASN A 515 33.03 0.70 -0.91
C ASN A 515 33.98 -0.30 -1.57
N ASP A 516 33.80 -0.53 -2.88
CA ASP A 516 34.75 -1.18 -3.76
C ASP A 516 35.99 -0.33 -4.00
#